data_f21b2251bac913e1c2332f8d51ce4e7f
#
_entry.id   f21b2251bac913e1c2332f8d51ce4e7f
#
_cell.length_a   1.000
_cell.length_b   1.000
_cell.length_c   1.000
_cell.angle_alpha   90.00
_cell.angle_beta   90.00
_cell.angle_gamma   90.00
#
_symmetry.space_group_name_H-M   'P 1'
#
loop_
_entity.id
_entity.type
_entity.pdbx_description
1 polymer ?
#
loop_
_entity_poly.entity_id
_entity_poly.type
_entity_poly.pdbx_seq_one_letter_code
_entity_poly.pdbx_strand_id
1 'polypeptide(L)'
;MSDRIGWSFRGAVGASIPFLCALLGVIASNLPVSIFGALVPPPMFGLMAIYFWCLVRPDLMPPFAVFVIGVLQDLLGGGPAGVWTLSFVAAYAVVDRERDSFAGLAGIGAILGFAAAMLIAGASAYAIISIYYWRLPPVAPIVVEIAISVVFYIPVALILGVIHRRLVGPLRGDF
;
A
#
# COMPACT_ATOMS: atom_id res chain seq x y z
N MET A 1 26.34 19.53 -25.19
CA MET A 1 24.86 19.58 -25.18
C MET A 1 24.26 18.17 -25.15
N SER A 2 25.06 17.13 -24.87
CA SER A 2 24.67 15.70 -24.86
C SER A 2 24.40 15.08 -23.49
N ASP A 3 24.67 15.78 -22.38
CA ASP A 3 24.57 15.21 -21.02
C ASP A 3 23.17 15.30 -20.39
N ARG A 4 22.21 15.93 -21.04
CA ARG A 4 20.85 16.09 -20.49
C ARG A 4 19.91 14.91 -20.74
N ILE A 5 20.22 14.04 -21.68
CA ILE A 5 19.33 12.93 -22.08
C ILE A 5 19.54 11.68 -21.23
N GLY A 6 20.76 11.43 -20.77
CA GLY A 6 21.08 10.27 -19.89
C GLY A 6 20.50 10.35 -18.49
N TRP A 7 20.20 11.54 -18.01
CA TRP A 7 19.61 11.82 -16.69
C TRP A 7 18.10 11.53 -16.63
N SER A 8 17.42 11.61 -17.76
CA SER A 8 15.98 11.44 -17.86
C SER A 8 15.54 9.97 -17.65
N PHE A 9 16.24 9.01 -18.25
CA PHE A 9 15.78 7.61 -18.26
C PHE A 9 15.96 6.90 -16.91
N ARG A 10 17.11 7.03 -16.26
CA ARG A 10 17.36 6.47 -14.91
C ARG A 10 16.46 7.09 -13.84
N GLY A 11 16.21 8.40 -13.95
CA GLY A 11 15.29 9.11 -13.06
C GLY A 11 13.84 8.66 -13.24
N ALA A 12 13.39 8.50 -14.48
CA ALA A 12 12.05 8.02 -14.80
C ALA A 12 11.83 6.56 -14.36
N VAL A 13 12.82 5.69 -14.56
CA VAL A 13 12.77 4.29 -14.09
C VAL A 13 12.71 4.25 -12.56
N GLY A 14 13.56 4.99 -11.85
CA GLY A 14 13.52 5.07 -10.39
C GLY A 14 12.17 5.58 -9.85
N ALA A 15 11.57 6.55 -10.52
CA ALA A 15 10.28 7.12 -10.15
C ALA A 15 9.10 6.14 -10.36
N SER A 16 9.21 5.19 -11.28
CA SER A 16 8.16 4.20 -11.53
C SER A 16 8.18 3.02 -10.56
N ILE A 17 9.30 2.78 -9.87
CA ILE A 17 9.48 1.61 -8.99
C ILE A 17 8.43 1.55 -7.87
N PRO A 18 8.13 2.62 -7.12
CA PRO A 18 7.11 2.60 -6.08
C PRO A 18 5.74 2.16 -6.58
N PHE A 19 5.31 2.71 -7.72
CA PHE A 19 4.05 2.36 -8.36
C PHE A 19 4.04 0.90 -8.80
N LEU A 20 5.10 0.42 -9.44
CA LEU A 20 5.23 -0.97 -9.88
C LEU A 20 5.23 -1.95 -8.68
N CYS A 21 5.89 -1.61 -7.58
CA CYS A 21 5.85 -2.42 -6.36
C CYS A 21 4.42 -2.56 -5.81
N ALA A 22 3.67 -1.45 -5.77
CA ALA A 22 2.29 -1.46 -5.32
C ALA A 22 1.37 -2.23 -6.28
N LEU A 23 1.58 -2.08 -7.60
CA LEU A 23 0.87 -2.84 -8.62
C LEU A 23 1.12 -4.35 -8.49
N LEU A 24 2.37 -4.76 -8.33
CA LEU A 24 2.73 -6.17 -8.08
C LEU A 24 2.13 -6.67 -6.77
N GLY A 25 2.07 -5.82 -5.75
CA GLY A 25 1.40 -6.13 -4.50
C GLY A 25 -0.09 -6.40 -4.70
N VAL A 26 -0.80 -5.56 -5.47
CA VAL A 26 -2.22 -5.79 -5.81
C VAL A 26 -2.41 -7.10 -6.56
N ILE A 27 -1.57 -7.38 -7.56
CA ILE A 27 -1.63 -8.65 -8.29
C ILE A 27 -1.40 -9.83 -7.32
N ALA A 28 -0.40 -9.74 -6.44
CA ALA A 28 -0.10 -10.79 -5.47
C ALA A 28 -1.25 -11.04 -4.48
N SER A 29 -1.96 -9.98 -4.04
CA SER A 29 -3.14 -10.11 -3.17
C SER A 29 -4.32 -10.82 -3.86
N ASN A 30 -4.39 -10.75 -5.19
CA ASN A 30 -5.50 -11.32 -5.97
C ASN A 30 -5.14 -12.64 -6.67
N LEU A 31 -3.92 -13.18 -6.44
CA LEU A 31 -3.57 -14.51 -6.97
C LEU A 31 -4.40 -15.57 -6.23
N PRO A 32 -4.95 -16.57 -6.95
CA PRO A 32 -5.74 -17.65 -6.36
C PRO A 32 -4.85 -18.68 -5.63
N VAL A 33 -3.93 -18.21 -4.78
CA VAL A 33 -3.05 -19.05 -3.99
C VAL A 33 -3.69 -19.26 -2.62
N SER A 34 -4.47 -20.31 -2.48
CA SER A 34 -5.04 -20.70 -1.18
C SER A 34 -4.00 -21.37 -0.29
N ILE A 35 -3.08 -20.56 0.27
CA ILE A 35 -2.02 -21.06 1.17
C ILE A 35 -2.62 -21.63 2.46
N PHE A 36 -3.79 -21.13 2.88
CA PHE A 36 -4.48 -21.55 4.11
C PHE A 36 -5.93 -22.02 3.89
N GLY A 37 -6.26 -22.46 2.66
CA GLY A 37 -7.65 -22.77 2.31
C GLY A 37 -8.48 -21.51 2.00
N ALA A 38 -9.65 -21.69 1.44
CA ALA A 38 -10.54 -20.60 1.00
C ALA A 38 -11.13 -19.74 2.16
N LEU A 39 -10.79 -20.04 3.41
CA LEU A 39 -11.33 -19.37 4.60
C LEU A 39 -10.51 -18.15 5.05
N VAL A 40 -9.29 -17.99 4.54
CA VAL A 40 -8.36 -16.94 4.98
C VAL A 40 -8.22 -15.91 3.86
N PRO A 41 -8.60 -14.64 4.11
CA PRO A 41 -8.41 -13.58 3.12
C PRO A 41 -6.91 -13.35 2.87
N PRO A 42 -6.53 -13.01 1.63
CA PRO A 42 -5.14 -12.74 1.29
C PRO A 42 -4.65 -11.43 1.97
N PRO A 43 -3.34 -11.33 2.25
CA PRO A 43 -2.76 -10.09 2.77
C PRO A 43 -2.88 -8.94 1.77
N MET A 44 -3.05 -7.72 2.25
CA MET A 44 -3.12 -6.49 1.44
C MET A 44 -1.74 -5.97 1.04
N PHE A 45 -1.03 -6.71 0.15
CA PHE A 45 0.31 -6.35 -0.30
C PHE A 45 0.36 -4.99 -1.01
N GLY A 46 -0.71 -4.62 -1.73
CA GLY A 46 -0.82 -3.30 -2.38
C GLY A 46 -0.74 -2.15 -1.37
N LEU A 47 -1.50 -2.24 -0.27
CA LEU A 47 -1.48 -1.23 0.79
C LEU A 47 -0.15 -1.21 1.56
N MET A 48 0.51 -2.36 1.74
CA MET A 48 1.85 -2.44 2.34
C MET A 48 2.86 -1.63 1.54
N ALA A 49 2.84 -1.76 0.21
CA ALA A 49 3.72 -1.00 -0.66
C ALA A 49 3.38 0.49 -0.66
N ILE A 50 2.10 0.87 -0.73
CA ILE A 50 1.66 2.27 -0.63
C ILE A 50 2.17 2.90 0.67
N TYR A 51 1.94 2.24 1.81
CA TYR A 51 2.37 2.72 3.13
C TYR A 51 3.89 2.90 3.20
N PHE A 52 4.66 1.88 2.79
CA PHE A 52 6.11 1.94 2.80
C PHE A 52 6.65 3.12 1.98
N TRP A 53 6.17 3.27 0.74
CA TRP A 53 6.65 4.32 -0.15
C TRP A 53 6.17 5.71 0.25
N CYS A 54 4.99 5.85 0.84
CA CYS A 54 4.51 7.10 1.42
C CYS A 54 5.43 7.62 2.52
N LEU A 55 6.02 6.73 3.33
CA LEU A 55 6.98 7.12 4.37
C LEU A 55 8.39 7.40 3.84
N VAL A 56 8.87 6.56 2.90
CA VAL A 56 10.27 6.60 2.45
C VAL A 56 10.48 7.57 1.29
N ARG A 57 9.55 7.63 0.34
CA ARG A 57 9.60 8.47 -0.87
C ARG A 57 8.20 8.99 -1.24
N PRO A 58 7.65 9.90 -0.45
CA PRO A 58 6.31 10.46 -0.70
C PRO A 58 6.22 11.20 -2.04
N ASP A 59 7.34 11.76 -2.52
CA ASP A 59 7.48 12.41 -3.81
C ASP A 59 7.17 11.48 -5.01
N LEU A 60 7.34 10.16 -4.83
CA LEU A 60 7.14 9.16 -5.86
C LEU A 60 5.79 8.40 -5.72
N MET A 61 5.02 8.69 -4.68
CA MET A 61 3.71 8.07 -4.44
C MET A 61 2.62 9.15 -4.27
N PRO A 62 2.27 9.89 -5.34
CA PRO A 62 1.24 10.91 -5.27
C PRO A 62 -0.15 10.28 -5.04
N PRO A 63 -1.13 11.04 -4.50
CA PRO A 63 -2.50 10.56 -4.26
C PRO A 63 -3.16 9.92 -5.47
N PHE A 64 -2.87 10.44 -6.66
CA PHE A 64 -3.38 9.89 -7.92
C PHE A 64 -2.89 8.46 -8.18
N ALA A 65 -1.62 8.16 -7.88
CA ALA A 65 -1.08 6.81 -8.00
C ALA A 65 -1.80 5.85 -7.05
N VAL A 66 -2.05 6.26 -5.81
CA VAL A 66 -2.80 5.48 -4.82
C VAL A 66 -4.24 5.20 -5.30
N PHE A 67 -4.89 6.21 -5.88
CA PHE A 67 -6.21 6.07 -6.48
C PHE A 67 -6.23 5.01 -7.58
N VAL A 68 -5.28 5.07 -8.53
CA VAL A 68 -5.17 4.09 -9.61
C VAL A 68 -4.92 2.68 -9.08
N ILE A 69 -4.04 2.53 -8.08
CA ILE A 69 -3.76 1.25 -7.43
C ILE A 69 -5.03 0.69 -6.76
N GLY A 70 -5.81 1.55 -6.10
CA GLY A 70 -7.09 1.17 -5.49
C GLY A 70 -8.12 0.72 -6.52
N VAL A 71 -8.25 1.41 -7.65
CA VAL A 71 -9.11 0.99 -8.76
C VAL A 71 -8.72 -0.39 -9.29
N LEU A 72 -7.42 -0.64 -9.44
CA LEU A 72 -6.93 -1.96 -9.85
C LEU A 72 -7.25 -3.04 -8.82
N GLN A 73 -7.15 -2.73 -7.53
CA GLN A 73 -7.56 -3.65 -6.45
C GLN A 73 -9.05 -3.98 -6.53
N ASP A 74 -9.92 -2.98 -6.77
CA ASP A 74 -11.35 -3.20 -6.93
C ASP A 74 -11.66 -4.08 -8.17
N LEU A 75 -11.00 -3.82 -9.29
CA LEU A 75 -11.19 -4.56 -10.53
C LEU A 75 -10.77 -6.04 -10.42
N LEU A 76 -9.67 -6.32 -9.72
CA LEU A 76 -9.14 -7.66 -9.56
C LEU A 76 -9.83 -8.43 -8.43
N GLY A 77 -10.26 -7.73 -7.39
CA GLY A 77 -10.93 -8.33 -6.23
C GLY A 77 -12.38 -8.74 -6.45
N GLY A 78 -13.01 -8.30 -7.55
CA GLY A 78 -14.38 -8.68 -7.92
C GLY A 78 -15.48 -8.18 -6.97
N GLY A 79 -15.16 -7.27 -6.06
CA GLY A 79 -16.10 -6.60 -5.16
C GLY A 79 -16.78 -5.37 -5.77
N PRO A 80 -17.58 -4.61 -4.97
CA PRO A 80 -18.16 -3.36 -5.43
C PRO A 80 -17.05 -2.36 -5.77
N ALA A 81 -17.15 -1.72 -6.94
CA ALA A 81 -16.19 -0.72 -7.38
C ALA A 81 -16.14 0.47 -6.40
N GLY A 82 -14.95 0.90 -6.05
CA GLY A 82 -14.71 2.03 -5.16
C GLY A 82 -14.45 1.66 -3.69
N VAL A 83 -14.67 0.43 -3.27
CA VAL A 83 -14.43 0.02 -1.87
C VAL A 83 -12.96 0.17 -1.51
N TRP A 84 -12.07 -0.51 -2.23
CA TRP A 84 -10.63 -0.44 -1.95
C TRP A 84 -10.02 0.86 -2.45
N THR A 85 -10.54 1.43 -3.54
CA THR A 85 -10.09 2.75 -4.03
C THR A 85 -10.22 3.81 -2.93
N LEU A 86 -11.41 3.95 -2.35
CA LEU A 86 -11.64 4.95 -1.29
C LEU A 86 -10.91 4.60 0.00
N SER A 87 -10.84 3.30 0.33
CA SER A 87 -10.13 2.83 1.54
C SER A 87 -8.63 3.10 1.47
N PHE A 88 -7.99 2.87 0.32
CA PHE A 88 -6.57 3.16 0.13
C PHE A 88 -6.28 4.66 0.18
N VAL A 89 -7.14 5.47 -0.47
CA VAL A 89 -7.00 6.92 -0.45
C VAL A 89 -7.21 7.47 0.97
N ALA A 90 -8.19 6.94 1.73
CA ALA A 90 -8.43 7.36 3.11
C ALA A 90 -7.24 7.01 4.02
N ALA A 91 -6.72 5.77 3.93
CA ALA A 91 -5.55 5.37 4.68
C ALA A 91 -4.32 6.20 4.31
N TYR A 92 -4.08 6.40 3.00
CA TYR A 92 -2.99 7.22 2.50
C TYR A 92 -3.08 8.66 3.03
N ALA A 93 -4.25 9.28 2.98
CA ALA A 93 -4.43 10.67 3.43
C ALA A 93 -4.06 10.86 4.91
N VAL A 94 -4.38 9.89 5.77
CA VAL A 94 -3.99 9.92 7.18
C VAL A 94 -2.48 9.68 7.34
N VAL A 95 -1.92 8.70 6.65
CA VAL A 95 -0.49 8.39 6.71
C VAL A 95 0.36 9.56 6.20
N ASP A 96 -0.04 10.20 5.09
CA ASP A 96 0.67 11.35 4.52
C ASP A 96 0.63 12.56 5.46
N ARG A 97 -0.51 12.79 6.12
CA ARG A 97 -0.66 13.87 7.11
C ARG A 97 0.20 13.67 8.36
N GLU A 98 0.28 12.43 8.84
CA GLU A 98 0.97 12.06 10.07
C GLU A 98 2.37 11.48 9.81
N ARG A 99 2.88 11.58 8.58
CA ARG A 99 4.13 10.92 8.15
C ARG A 99 5.32 11.31 9.00
N ASP A 100 5.40 12.55 9.47
CA ASP A 100 6.53 13.01 10.30
C ASP A 100 6.55 12.30 11.66
N SER A 101 5.36 11.97 12.19
CA SER A 101 5.21 11.14 13.39
C SER A 101 5.61 9.67 13.13
N PHE A 102 5.32 9.15 11.93
CA PHE A 102 5.61 7.75 11.57
C PHE A 102 7.03 7.57 11.01
N ALA A 103 7.58 8.54 10.29
CA ALA A 103 8.93 8.44 9.69
C ALA A 103 10.06 8.35 10.72
N GLY A 104 9.85 8.90 11.93
CA GLY A 104 10.77 8.76 13.06
C GLY A 104 10.72 7.41 13.76
N LEU A 105 9.74 6.57 13.44
CA LEU A 105 9.51 5.28 14.10
C LEU A 105 10.19 4.16 13.31
N ALA A 106 11.43 3.83 13.67
CA ALA A 106 12.08 2.62 13.15
C ALA A 106 11.54 1.35 13.84
N GLY A 107 11.53 0.23 13.13
CA GLY A 107 11.18 -1.06 13.71
C GLY A 107 9.70 -1.19 14.10
N ILE A 108 9.42 -1.34 15.40
CA ILE A 108 8.07 -1.59 15.94
C ILE A 108 7.11 -0.44 15.59
N GLY A 109 7.58 0.80 15.59
CA GLY A 109 6.75 1.95 15.25
C GLY A 109 6.23 1.93 13.81
N ALA A 110 7.03 1.48 12.85
CA ALA A 110 6.59 1.32 11.46
C ALA A 110 5.51 0.23 11.34
N ILE A 111 5.59 -0.83 12.14
CA ILE A 111 4.57 -1.89 12.17
C ILE A 111 3.26 -1.36 12.77
N LEU A 112 3.33 -0.62 13.88
CA LEU A 112 2.15 0.00 14.51
C LEU A 112 1.51 1.04 13.59
N GLY A 113 2.30 1.82 12.88
CA GLY A 113 1.80 2.77 11.87
C GLY A 113 1.10 2.05 10.72
N PHE A 114 1.66 0.94 10.24
CA PHE A 114 0.99 0.12 9.23
C PHE A 114 -0.31 -0.51 9.76
N ALA A 115 -0.32 -0.99 11.02
CA ALA A 115 -1.53 -1.50 11.64
C ALA A 115 -2.63 -0.43 11.72
N ALA A 116 -2.27 0.81 12.05
CA ALA A 116 -3.21 1.94 12.03
C ALA A 116 -3.74 2.22 10.62
N ALA A 117 -2.87 2.22 9.60
CA ALA A 117 -3.29 2.38 8.20
C ALA A 117 -4.25 1.25 7.76
N MET A 118 -3.96 0.00 8.12
CA MET A 118 -4.84 -1.14 7.86
C MET A 118 -6.19 -1.04 8.58
N LEU A 119 -6.21 -0.55 9.83
CA LEU A 119 -7.46 -0.31 10.56
C LEU A 119 -8.32 0.75 9.87
N ILE A 120 -7.71 1.84 9.39
CA ILE A 120 -8.42 2.89 8.66
C ILE A 120 -8.96 2.34 7.34
N ALA A 121 -8.15 1.62 6.56
CA ALA A 121 -8.59 1.01 5.31
C ALA A 121 -9.71 -0.01 5.54
N GLY A 122 -9.56 -0.91 6.51
CA GLY A 122 -10.56 -1.92 6.85
C GLY A 122 -11.87 -1.31 7.35
N ALA A 123 -11.81 -0.28 8.22
CA ALA A 123 -12.99 0.43 8.71
C ALA A 123 -13.71 1.17 7.56
N SER A 124 -12.96 1.81 6.65
CA SER A 124 -13.51 2.46 5.46
C SER A 124 -14.18 1.45 4.55
N ALA A 125 -13.52 0.34 4.25
CA ALA A 125 -14.08 -0.73 3.43
C ALA A 125 -15.34 -1.31 4.06
N TYR A 126 -15.33 -1.57 5.37
CA TYR A 126 -16.50 -2.05 6.10
C TYR A 126 -17.68 -1.09 6.02
N ALA A 127 -17.44 0.21 6.22
CA ALA A 127 -18.46 1.24 6.13
C ALA A 127 -19.07 1.31 4.71
N ILE A 128 -18.21 1.33 3.68
CA ILE A 128 -18.65 1.41 2.28
C ILE A 128 -19.47 0.17 1.89
N ILE A 129 -19.00 -1.03 2.26
CA ILE A 129 -19.71 -2.29 1.99
C ILE A 129 -21.06 -2.32 2.72
N SER A 130 -21.11 -1.87 3.97
CA SER A 130 -22.33 -1.81 4.76
C SER A 130 -23.37 -0.87 4.13
N ILE A 131 -22.93 0.27 3.63
CA ILE A 131 -23.81 1.24 2.92
C ILE A 131 -24.25 0.65 1.58
N TYR A 132 -23.35 0.03 0.82
CA TYR A 132 -23.66 -0.51 -0.50
C TYR A 132 -24.71 -1.61 -0.46
N TYR A 133 -24.58 -2.56 0.48
CA TYR A 133 -25.49 -3.71 0.59
C TYR A 133 -26.65 -3.50 1.57
N TRP A 134 -26.69 -2.36 2.28
CA TRP A 134 -27.66 -2.10 3.35
C TRP A 134 -27.71 -3.20 4.40
N ARG A 135 -26.56 -3.82 4.65
CA ARG A 135 -26.38 -4.91 5.60
C ARG A 135 -25.03 -4.76 6.31
N LEU A 136 -24.97 -5.19 7.56
CA LEU A 136 -23.73 -5.30 8.28
C LEU A 136 -23.06 -6.64 7.95
N PRO A 137 -21.95 -6.65 7.21
CA PRO A 137 -21.21 -7.88 6.93
C PRO A 137 -20.56 -8.43 8.19
N PRO A 138 -20.19 -9.72 8.25
CA PRO A 138 -19.44 -10.27 9.35
C PRO A 138 -18.08 -9.57 9.47
N VAL A 139 -17.70 -9.16 10.69
CA VAL A 139 -16.46 -8.43 10.96
C VAL A 139 -15.22 -9.35 10.91
N ALA A 140 -15.42 -10.63 11.18
CA ALA A 140 -14.33 -11.60 11.31
C ALA A 140 -13.38 -11.66 10.10
N PRO A 141 -13.82 -11.68 8.82
CA PRO A 141 -12.90 -11.68 7.68
C PRO A 141 -11.98 -10.45 7.65
N ILE A 142 -12.53 -9.27 7.94
CA ILE A 142 -11.76 -8.01 7.92
C ILE A 142 -10.71 -8.02 9.05
N VAL A 143 -11.07 -8.47 10.24
CA VAL A 143 -10.11 -8.57 11.36
C VAL A 143 -8.98 -9.54 11.04
N VAL A 144 -9.31 -10.69 10.44
CA VAL A 144 -8.30 -11.68 10.01
C VAL A 144 -7.40 -11.10 8.93
N GLU A 145 -7.95 -10.39 7.95
CA GLU A 145 -7.19 -9.74 6.88
C GLU A 145 -6.22 -8.68 7.43
N ILE A 146 -6.67 -7.86 8.39
CA ILE A 146 -5.82 -6.88 9.08
C ILE A 146 -4.68 -7.59 9.81
N ALA A 147 -4.99 -8.61 10.61
CA ALA A 147 -4.01 -9.33 11.40
C ALA A 147 -2.92 -9.99 10.52
N ILE A 148 -3.34 -10.66 9.46
CA ILE A 148 -2.42 -11.31 8.51
C ILE A 148 -1.59 -10.26 7.80
N SER A 149 -2.19 -9.16 7.34
CA SER A 149 -1.48 -8.09 6.65
C SER A 149 -0.41 -7.46 7.55
N VAL A 150 -0.69 -7.24 8.83
CA VAL A 150 0.30 -6.70 9.78
C VAL A 150 1.48 -7.66 9.97
N VAL A 151 1.23 -8.96 10.04
CA VAL A 151 2.30 -9.98 10.16
C VAL A 151 3.15 -10.01 8.88
N PHE A 152 2.52 -10.02 7.71
CA PHE A 152 3.22 -10.04 6.43
C PHE A 152 3.90 -8.72 6.07
N TYR A 153 3.56 -7.62 6.74
CA TYR A 153 4.24 -6.34 6.52
C TYR A 153 5.74 -6.41 6.81
N ILE A 154 6.17 -7.17 7.83
CA ILE A 154 7.58 -7.26 8.22
C ILE A 154 8.46 -7.76 7.06
N PRO A 155 8.25 -8.95 6.47
CA PRO A 155 9.07 -9.41 5.36
C PRO A 155 8.92 -8.54 4.11
N VAL A 156 7.74 -8.01 3.85
CA VAL A 156 7.52 -7.11 2.70
C VAL A 156 8.29 -5.81 2.86
N ALA A 157 8.27 -5.19 4.03
CA ALA A 157 9.04 -3.98 4.31
C ALA A 157 10.55 -4.18 4.16
N LEU A 158 11.07 -5.36 4.56
CA LEU A 158 12.48 -5.71 4.34
C LEU A 158 12.82 -5.80 2.85
N ILE A 159 11.97 -6.45 2.05
CA ILE A 159 12.15 -6.56 0.59
C ILE A 159 12.10 -5.16 -0.04
N LEU A 160 11.09 -4.36 0.27
CA LEU A 160 10.94 -2.99 -0.25
C LEU A 160 12.12 -2.11 0.18
N GLY A 161 12.64 -2.28 1.39
CA GLY A 161 13.83 -1.59 1.88
C GLY A 161 15.10 -1.94 1.07
N VAL A 162 15.25 -3.19 0.65
CA VAL A 162 16.35 -3.59 -0.26
C VAL A 162 16.16 -2.96 -1.64
N ILE A 163 14.95 -2.97 -2.18
CA ILE A 163 14.61 -2.35 -3.47
C ILE A 163 14.92 -0.85 -3.42
N HIS A 164 14.48 -0.16 -2.36
CA HIS A 164 14.75 1.26 -2.16
C HIS A 164 16.26 1.56 -2.19
N ARG A 165 17.05 0.86 -1.37
CA ARG A 165 18.51 1.08 -1.29
C ARG A 165 19.25 0.81 -2.59
N ARG A 166 18.81 -0.18 -3.38
CA ARG A 166 19.51 -0.59 -4.60
C ARG A 166 19.08 0.16 -5.86
N LEU A 167 17.82 0.53 -5.96
CA LEU A 167 17.24 1.00 -7.22
C LEU A 167 16.71 2.43 -7.19
N VAL A 168 16.25 2.93 -6.03
CA VAL A 168 15.62 4.26 -5.94
C VAL A 168 16.58 5.30 -5.35
N GLY A 169 17.29 4.96 -4.27
CA GLY A 169 18.22 5.85 -3.58
C GLY A 169 17.54 6.92 -2.71
N PRO A 170 18.34 7.75 -1.98
CA PRO A 170 17.84 8.77 -1.05
C PRO A 170 17.11 9.92 -1.76
N LEU A 171 16.33 10.69 -0.99
CA LEU A 171 15.72 11.94 -1.45
C LEU A 171 16.79 12.88 -1.99
N ARG A 172 16.51 13.58 -3.07
CA ARG A 172 17.40 14.49 -3.81
C ARG A 172 17.50 15.87 -3.13
N GLY A 173 17.64 15.93 -1.82
CA GLY A 173 17.61 17.18 -1.06
C GLY A 173 18.63 17.28 0.08
N ASP A 174 19.39 16.23 0.34
CA ASP A 174 20.38 16.24 1.43
C ASP A 174 21.78 16.57 0.89
N PHE A 175 21.95 17.82 0.40
CA PHE A 175 23.26 18.44 0.21
C PHE A 175 23.21 19.87 0.73
#